data_454311d28e358ebe2b2d5a4fe8939b7d
#
_entry.id   454311d28e358ebe2b2d5a4fe8939b7d
#
_cell.length_a   1.000
_cell.length_b   1.000
_cell.length_c   1.000
_cell.angle_alpha   90.00
_cell.angle_beta   90.00
_cell.angle_gamma   90.00
#
_symmetry.space_group_name_H-M   'P 1'
#
loop_
_entity.id
_entity.type
_entity.pdbx_description
1 polymer ?
#
loop_
_entity_poly.entity_id
_entity_poly.type
_entity_poly.pdbx_seq_one_letter_code
_entity_poly.pdbx_strand_id
1 'polypeptide(L)'
;VIGASIKVLGTNTGTVTDIDGNFSLTLQKPNAELEISYIGMTSKKLKASSKMSIVLDSDTHSLEQVIITGYGAAKKLGSVVGAISNVGEKKLQSIVTPNFTDALAGQVSGLSVLTSAGDPSQSASIRLRGVNSINSSNQPLFILDGSPISSSFFSTLNPSDIANITVLKDAASTAIYGSRAANGVIVITSKQGKYNESVQMTVKAQYGISTPTADGTTMMNSEQYIKFRDMIGQPVSDKIRNLVSKYGISTNWRDELLSSSAPTSDINATLQGGGQTMNYY
;
A
#
# COMPACT_ATOMS: atom_id res chain seq x y z
N VAL A 1 1.92 7.35 -33.97
CA VAL A 1 2.36 6.16 -33.21
C VAL A 1 3.02 5.18 -34.15
N ILE A 2 4.24 4.72 -33.85
CA ILE A 2 5.03 3.76 -34.65
C ILE A 2 4.54 2.34 -34.36
N GLY A 3 4.31 1.50 -35.39
CA GLY A 3 3.97 0.10 -35.22
C GLY A 3 2.52 -0.18 -34.78
N ALA A 4 1.62 0.78 -34.91
CA ALA A 4 0.19 0.54 -34.68
C ALA A 4 -0.35 -0.41 -35.78
N SER A 5 -1.12 -1.41 -35.36
CA SER A 5 -1.73 -2.39 -36.25
C SER A 5 -3.07 -1.88 -36.78
N ILE A 6 -3.23 -1.89 -38.09
CA ILE A 6 -4.49 -1.55 -38.78
C ILE A 6 -4.97 -2.80 -39.51
N LYS A 7 -6.14 -3.33 -39.12
CA LYS A 7 -6.75 -4.53 -39.69
C LYS A 7 -8.09 -4.21 -40.27
N VAL A 8 -8.39 -4.76 -41.45
CA VAL A 8 -9.73 -4.69 -42.07
C VAL A 8 -10.63 -5.77 -41.44
N LEU A 9 -11.70 -5.34 -40.78
CA LEU A 9 -12.64 -6.26 -40.14
C LEU A 9 -13.27 -7.20 -41.16
N GLY A 10 -13.33 -8.50 -40.83
CA GLY A 10 -13.86 -9.52 -41.71
C GLY A 10 -12.92 -10.01 -42.82
N THR A 11 -11.66 -9.58 -42.83
CA THR A 11 -10.61 -10.04 -43.76
C THR A 11 -9.28 -10.31 -43.02
N ASN A 12 -8.36 -10.97 -43.73
CA ASN A 12 -6.98 -11.12 -43.24
C ASN A 12 -6.02 -10.00 -43.72
N THR A 13 -6.58 -8.91 -44.26
CA THR A 13 -5.81 -7.80 -44.81
C THR A 13 -5.55 -6.78 -43.67
N GLY A 14 -4.30 -6.35 -43.53
CA GLY A 14 -3.89 -5.36 -42.55
C GLY A 14 -2.54 -4.75 -42.89
N THR A 15 -2.19 -3.70 -42.20
CA THR A 15 -0.89 -3.00 -42.29
C THR A 15 -0.46 -2.51 -40.92
N VAL A 16 0.77 -2.02 -40.82
CA VAL A 16 1.28 -1.36 -39.60
C VAL A 16 1.79 0.04 -39.97
N THR A 17 1.76 0.95 -39.00
CA THR A 17 2.29 2.30 -39.19
C THR A 17 3.82 2.28 -39.23
N ASP A 18 4.39 3.15 -40.07
CA ASP A 18 5.82 3.42 -40.20
C ASP A 18 6.38 4.27 -39.04
N ILE A 19 7.68 4.67 -39.13
CA ILE A 19 8.37 5.47 -38.12
C ILE A 19 7.76 6.85 -37.92
N ASP A 20 7.08 7.38 -38.90
CA ASP A 20 6.38 8.68 -38.85
C ASP A 20 4.92 8.56 -38.44
N GLY A 21 4.44 7.30 -38.22
CA GLY A 21 3.06 7.01 -37.87
C GLY A 21 2.11 7.00 -39.09
N ASN A 22 2.63 7.00 -40.31
CA ASN A 22 1.82 6.90 -41.49
C ASN A 22 1.54 5.46 -41.89
N PHE A 23 0.45 5.23 -42.58
CA PHE A 23 0.10 3.92 -43.14
C PHE A 23 -0.54 4.06 -44.50
N SER A 24 -0.39 3.06 -45.33
CA SER A 24 -1.13 2.88 -46.57
C SER A 24 -1.74 1.50 -46.62
N LEU A 25 -3.00 1.41 -47.05
CA LEU A 25 -3.73 0.17 -47.14
C LEU A 25 -4.63 0.18 -48.40
N THR A 26 -4.47 -0.82 -49.25
CA THR A 26 -5.33 -0.99 -50.42
C THR A 26 -6.56 -1.79 -50.01
N LEU A 27 -7.73 -1.22 -50.22
CA LEU A 27 -9.01 -1.82 -49.83
C LEU A 27 -9.73 -2.35 -51.04
N GLN A 28 -10.31 -3.54 -50.91
CA GLN A 28 -11.16 -4.14 -51.96
C GLN A 28 -12.58 -3.55 -52.00
N LYS A 29 -13.02 -2.99 -50.85
CA LYS A 29 -14.35 -2.35 -50.74
C LYS A 29 -14.20 -0.94 -50.23
N PRO A 30 -14.77 0.09 -50.87
CA PRO A 30 -14.86 1.42 -50.28
C PRO A 30 -15.73 1.34 -49.01
N ASN A 31 -15.37 2.03 -47.96
CA ASN A 31 -16.04 2.02 -46.65
C ASN A 31 -15.87 0.73 -45.79
N ALA A 32 -14.82 -0.05 -46.00
CA ALA A 32 -14.49 -1.14 -45.08
C ALA A 32 -14.27 -0.61 -43.67
N GLU A 33 -14.65 -1.36 -42.63
CA GLU A 33 -14.33 -1.03 -41.24
C GLU A 33 -12.92 -1.45 -40.93
N LEU A 34 -12.15 -0.50 -40.37
CA LEU A 34 -10.79 -0.69 -39.93
C LEU A 34 -10.78 -0.75 -38.40
N GLU A 35 -10.09 -1.72 -37.86
CA GLU A 35 -9.74 -1.80 -36.44
C GLU A 35 -8.27 -1.40 -36.27
N ILE A 36 -8.04 -0.34 -35.52
CA ILE A 36 -6.72 0.20 -35.24
C ILE A 36 -6.40 -0.11 -33.77
N SER A 37 -5.31 -0.79 -33.56
CA SER A 37 -4.87 -1.19 -32.22
C SER A 37 -3.38 -0.95 -32.01
N TYR A 38 -3.03 -0.57 -30.79
CA TYR A 38 -1.64 -0.44 -30.34
C TYR A 38 -1.54 -0.83 -28.88
N ILE A 39 -0.40 -1.38 -28.48
CA ILE A 39 -0.18 -1.81 -27.09
C ILE A 39 -0.27 -0.60 -26.15
N GLY A 40 -1.15 -0.67 -25.15
CA GLY A 40 -1.37 0.42 -24.18
C GLY A 40 -2.29 1.53 -24.68
N MET A 41 -3.00 1.33 -25.80
CA MET A 41 -4.00 2.27 -26.32
C MET A 41 -5.32 1.60 -26.59
N THR A 42 -6.41 2.34 -26.42
CA THR A 42 -7.78 1.86 -26.72
C THR A 42 -7.95 1.62 -28.20
N SER A 43 -8.33 0.41 -28.60
CA SER A 43 -8.61 0.09 -30.01
C SER A 43 -9.79 0.90 -30.52
N LYS A 44 -9.64 1.50 -31.71
CA LYS A 44 -10.70 2.23 -32.39
C LYS A 44 -11.15 1.53 -33.65
N LYS A 45 -12.48 1.50 -33.88
CA LYS A 45 -13.09 1.01 -35.12
C LYS A 45 -13.63 2.20 -35.89
N LEU A 46 -13.15 2.36 -37.12
CA LEU A 46 -13.51 3.48 -37.99
C LEU A 46 -13.76 2.98 -39.43
N LYS A 47 -14.64 3.67 -40.14
CA LYS A 47 -14.84 3.41 -41.59
C LYS A 47 -13.67 4.01 -42.36
N ALA A 48 -13.17 3.27 -43.32
CA ALA A 48 -12.07 3.69 -44.16
C ALA A 48 -12.45 4.91 -45.01
N SER A 49 -11.50 5.86 -45.10
CA SER A 49 -11.59 7.03 -45.97
C SER A 49 -10.25 7.23 -46.68
N SER A 50 -10.23 8.00 -47.79
CA SER A 50 -9.05 8.21 -48.63
C SER A 50 -7.89 8.92 -47.90
N LYS A 51 -8.18 9.73 -46.90
CA LYS A 51 -7.23 10.31 -45.95
C LYS A 51 -7.80 10.33 -44.56
N MET A 52 -7.08 9.80 -43.57
CA MET A 52 -7.51 9.72 -42.18
C MET A 52 -6.38 10.17 -41.29
N SER A 53 -6.72 10.96 -40.27
CA SER A 53 -5.88 11.21 -39.11
C SER A 53 -6.56 10.58 -37.91
N ILE A 54 -5.88 9.61 -37.27
CA ILE A 54 -6.46 8.81 -36.20
C ILE A 54 -5.66 9.08 -34.93
N VAL A 55 -6.35 9.57 -33.91
CA VAL A 55 -5.79 9.73 -32.57
C VAL A 55 -6.25 8.56 -31.75
N LEU A 56 -5.31 7.78 -31.25
CA LEU A 56 -5.58 6.72 -30.26
C LEU A 56 -5.45 7.33 -28.87
N ASP A 57 -6.43 7.05 -28.03
CA ASP A 57 -6.40 7.44 -26.62
C ASP A 57 -5.62 6.39 -25.84
N SER A 58 -4.81 6.85 -24.86
CA SER A 58 -4.16 5.93 -23.94
C SER A 58 -5.21 5.06 -23.27
N ASP A 59 -4.98 3.76 -23.26
CA ASP A 59 -5.82 2.84 -22.51
C ASP A 59 -5.61 3.10 -21.02
N THR A 60 -6.42 4.02 -20.49
CA THR A 60 -6.50 4.31 -19.06
C THR A 60 -7.39 3.31 -18.34
N HIS A 61 -7.91 2.30 -19.05
CA HIS A 61 -8.49 1.17 -18.37
C HIS A 61 -7.39 0.59 -17.49
N SER A 62 -7.56 0.79 -16.19
CA SER A 62 -6.74 0.20 -15.16
C SER A 62 -6.35 -1.20 -15.61
N LEU A 63 -5.05 -1.44 -15.73
CA LEU A 63 -4.50 -2.79 -15.84
C LEU A 63 -5.39 -3.66 -14.96
N GLU A 64 -6.16 -4.59 -15.57
CA GLU A 64 -7.03 -5.48 -14.83
C GLU A 64 -6.20 -5.98 -13.67
N GLN A 65 -6.60 -5.63 -12.45
CA GLN A 65 -5.80 -5.89 -11.25
C GLN A 65 -5.59 -7.39 -11.19
N VAL A 66 -4.37 -7.81 -11.50
CA VAL A 66 -3.98 -9.21 -11.43
C VAL A 66 -3.67 -9.49 -9.97
N ILE A 67 -4.39 -10.42 -9.40
CA ILE A 67 -4.13 -10.90 -8.04
C ILE A 67 -3.20 -12.10 -8.14
N ILE A 68 -2.15 -12.10 -7.36
CA ILE A 68 -1.34 -13.28 -7.14
C ILE A 68 -2.03 -14.11 -6.07
N THR A 69 -2.62 -15.22 -6.47
CA THR A 69 -3.21 -16.21 -5.55
C THR A 69 -2.29 -17.42 -5.46
N GLY A 70 -1.94 -17.82 -4.26
CA GLY A 70 -1.06 -18.97 -4.06
C GLY A 70 0.39 -18.70 -4.49
N TYR A 71 1.17 -19.74 -4.58
CA TYR A 71 2.60 -19.73 -4.91
C TYR A 71 2.93 -19.14 -6.30
N GLY A 72 2.47 -17.90 -6.58
CA GLY A 72 2.80 -17.19 -7.80
C GLY A 72 1.78 -17.31 -8.94
N ALA A 73 0.63 -17.95 -8.74
CA ALA A 73 -0.41 -18.01 -9.76
C ALA A 73 -1.15 -16.67 -9.89
N ALA A 74 -0.87 -15.95 -10.97
CA ALA A 74 -1.56 -14.71 -11.31
C ALA A 74 -2.97 -14.99 -11.84
N LYS A 75 -4.01 -14.43 -11.21
CA LYS A 75 -5.41 -14.51 -11.68
C LYS A 75 -6.02 -13.12 -11.76
N LYS A 76 -6.92 -12.91 -12.72
CA LYS A 76 -7.69 -11.66 -12.81
C LYS A 76 -8.62 -11.53 -11.60
N LEU A 77 -8.74 -10.32 -11.04
CA LEU A 77 -9.55 -10.05 -9.85
C LEU A 77 -10.99 -10.57 -9.97
N GLY A 78 -11.61 -10.41 -11.12
CA GLY A 78 -12.98 -10.88 -11.41
C GLY A 78 -13.14 -12.39 -11.60
N SER A 79 -12.04 -13.17 -11.72
CA SER A 79 -12.10 -14.61 -11.94
C SER A 79 -11.95 -15.44 -10.66
N VAL A 80 -11.70 -14.79 -9.53
CA VAL A 80 -11.52 -15.47 -8.23
C VAL A 80 -12.80 -15.33 -7.42
N VAL A 81 -13.46 -16.46 -7.18
CA VAL A 81 -14.62 -16.54 -6.30
C VAL A 81 -14.12 -16.53 -4.85
N GLY A 82 -14.28 -15.41 -4.15
CA GLY A 82 -13.85 -15.29 -2.76
C GLY A 82 -13.82 -13.85 -2.24
N ALA A 83 -13.78 -13.68 -0.92
CA ALA A 83 -13.69 -12.38 -0.27
C ALA A 83 -12.23 -11.89 -0.28
N ILE A 84 -11.79 -11.35 -1.41
CA ILE A 84 -10.45 -10.82 -1.63
C ILE A 84 -10.51 -9.31 -1.67
N SER A 85 -9.54 -8.66 -1.03
CA SER A 85 -9.32 -7.22 -1.13
C SER A 85 -7.92 -6.93 -1.60
N ASN A 86 -7.78 -5.91 -2.44
CA ASN A 86 -6.51 -5.50 -3.00
C ASN A 86 -6.21 -4.04 -2.67
N VAL A 87 -4.98 -3.76 -2.26
CA VAL A 87 -4.46 -2.42 -2.00
C VAL A 87 -3.28 -2.20 -2.93
N GLY A 88 -3.49 -1.39 -3.96
CA GLY A 88 -2.45 -1.07 -4.94
C GLY A 88 -1.51 0.03 -4.45
N GLU A 89 -0.40 0.16 -5.16
CA GLU A 89 0.71 1.08 -4.89
C GLU A 89 0.26 2.51 -4.55
N LYS A 90 -0.63 3.11 -5.36
CA LYS A 90 -1.08 4.50 -5.17
C LYS A 90 -1.71 4.74 -3.79
N LYS A 91 -2.47 3.77 -3.29
CA LYS A 91 -3.09 3.87 -1.97
C LYS A 91 -2.07 3.72 -0.84
N LEU A 92 -1.10 2.84 -0.99
CA LEU A 92 -0.04 2.64 0.00
C LEU A 92 0.87 3.86 0.12
N GLN A 93 1.19 4.51 -1.01
CA GLN A 93 2.07 5.68 -1.04
C GLN A 93 1.37 7.00 -0.66
N SER A 94 0.04 7.05 -0.62
CA SER A 94 -0.70 8.25 -0.24
C SER A 94 -0.65 8.55 1.26
N ILE A 95 -0.26 7.59 2.07
CA ILE A 95 -0.22 7.70 3.54
C ILE A 95 1.23 7.82 3.98
N VAL A 96 1.58 8.97 4.53
CA VAL A 96 2.90 9.21 5.12
C VAL A 96 2.86 8.72 6.56
N THR A 97 3.46 7.57 6.81
CA THR A 97 3.51 6.96 8.15
C THR A 97 4.86 6.28 8.35
N PRO A 98 5.45 6.39 9.55
CA PRO A 98 6.71 5.72 9.86
C PRO A 98 6.56 4.19 9.89
N ASN A 99 5.35 3.67 10.11
CA ASN A 99 5.09 2.24 10.20
C ASN A 99 4.25 1.77 9.01
N PHE A 100 4.77 0.80 8.27
CA PHE A 100 4.08 0.21 7.13
C PHE A 100 2.69 -0.37 7.50
N THR A 101 2.56 -0.91 8.71
CA THR A 101 1.29 -1.46 9.18
C THR A 101 0.17 -0.42 9.25
N ASP A 102 0.51 0.83 9.60
CA ASP A 102 -0.47 1.92 9.70
C ASP A 102 -1.00 2.34 8.33
N ALA A 103 -0.19 2.17 7.27
CA ALA A 103 -0.62 2.42 5.90
C ALA A 103 -1.78 1.51 5.44
N LEU A 104 -1.96 0.37 6.10
CA LEU A 104 -3.07 -0.55 5.83
C LEU A 104 -4.34 -0.24 6.63
N ALA A 105 -4.25 0.60 7.66
CA ALA A 105 -5.39 0.94 8.50
C ALA A 105 -6.50 1.60 7.67
N GLY A 106 -7.71 1.05 7.75
CA GLY A 106 -8.87 1.57 7.00
C GLY A 106 -8.89 1.27 5.49
N GLN A 107 -7.82 0.69 4.90
CA GLN A 107 -7.77 0.41 3.46
C GLN A 107 -8.50 -0.87 3.06
N VAL A 108 -8.65 -1.79 4.00
CA VAL A 108 -9.23 -3.11 3.76
C VAL A 108 -10.38 -3.38 4.74
N SER A 109 -11.57 -3.66 4.21
CA SER A 109 -12.71 -4.03 5.05
C SER A 109 -12.43 -5.32 5.84
N GLY A 110 -12.69 -5.30 7.15
CA GLY A 110 -12.46 -6.43 8.05
C GLY A 110 -11.00 -6.61 8.49
N LEU A 111 -10.09 -5.74 8.09
CA LEU A 111 -8.74 -5.64 8.62
C LEU A 111 -8.74 -4.61 9.74
N SER A 112 -8.37 -5.03 10.95
CA SER A 112 -8.19 -4.17 12.11
C SER A 112 -6.69 -4.04 12.39
N VAL A 113 -6.20 -2.81 12.37
CA VAL A 113 -4.84 -2.45 12.76
C VAL A 113 -4.95 -1.75 14.11
N LEU A 114 -4.39 -2.36 15.15
CA LEU A 114 -4.44 -1.86 16.51
C LEU A 114 -3.03 -1.42 16.92
N THR A 115 -2.83 -0.13 16.98
CA THR A 115 -1.64 0.50 17.58
C THR A 115 -1.91 0.66 19.08
N SER A 116 -1.14 -0.02 19.92
CA SER A 116 -1.45 -0.11 21.36
C SER A 116 -1.04 1.12 22.17
N ALA A 117 -0.16 1.97 21.70
CA ALA A 117 0.40 3.05 22.55
C ALA A 117 0.80 4.36 21.82
N GLY A 118 0.63 4.47 20.50
CA GLY A 118 1.18 5.62 19.77
C GLY A 118 2.72 5.68 19.78
N ASP A 119 3.38 4.65 20.28
CA ASP A 119 4.82 4.48 20.23
C ASP A 119 5.24 4.04 18.83
N PRO A 120 6.02 4.85 18.10
CA PRO A 120 6.42 4.53 16.73
C PRO A 120 7.33 3.30 16.64
N SER A 121 7.93 2.86 17.75
CA SER A 121 8.77 1.66 17.81
C SER A 121 7.97 0.36 17.96
N GLN A 122 6.71 0.43 18.32
CA GLN A 122 5.84 -0.72 18.54
C GLN A 122 5.14 -1.13 17.24
N SER A 123 5.29 -2.39 16.86
CA SER A 123 4.56 -2.96 15.73
C SER A 123 3.06 -3.01 16.04
N ALA A 124 2.23 -2.49 15.15
CA ALA A 124 0.79 -2.59 15.28
C ALA A 124 0.34 -4.06 15.22
N SER A 125 -0.66 -4.41 16.04
CA SER A 125 -1.30 -5.72 15.97
C SER A 125 -2.30 -5.74 14.83
N ILE A 126 -2.10 -6.63 13.86
CA ILE A 126 -3.00 -6.81 12.72
C ILE A 126 -3.92 -7.99 13.00
N ARG A 127 -5.22 -7.78 12.82
CA ARG A 127 -6.25 -8.81 12.94
C ARG A 127 -7.17 -8.77 11.73
N LEU A 128 -7.56 -9.95 11.26
CA LEU A 128 -8.50 -10.08 10.17
C LEU A 128 -9.78 -10.76 10.66
N ARG A 129 -10.93 -10.07 10.49
CA ARG A 129 -12.26 -10.54 10.93
C ARG A 129 -12.40 -10.81 12.46
N GLY A 130 -11.54 -10.19 13.28
CA GLY A 130 -11.64 -10.26 14.74
C GLY A 130 -10.73 -11.28 15.41
N VAL A 131 -11.14 -11.78 16.56
CA VAL A 131 -10.40 -12.73 17.39
C VAL A 131 -11.01 -14.12 17.19
N ASN A 132 -10.24 -15.06 16.69
CA ASN A 132 -10.69 -16.44 16.42
C ASN A 132 -10.22 -17.42 17.49
N SER A 133 -9.21 -17.08 18.28
CA SER A 133 -8.65 -17.95 19.31
C SER A 133 -8.33 -17.18 20.57
N ILE A 134 -8.61 -17.80 21.72
CA ILE A 134 -8.27 -17.25 23.04
C ILE A 134 -6.81 -17.60 23.41
N ASN A 135 -6.35 -18.78 23.01
CA ASN A 135 -5.05 -19.33 23.45
C ASN A 135 -4.00 -19.38 22.35
N SER A 136 -4.32 -18.92 21.12
CA SER A 136 -3.40 -18.95 19.99
C SER A 136 -3.28 -17.56 19.36
N SER A 137 -2.28 -17.38 18.48
CA SER A 137 -2.11 -16.15 17.72
C SER A 137 -3.33 -15.88 16.85
N ASN A 138 -3.80 -14.63 16.85
CA ASN A 138 -4.88 -14.14 15.99
C ASN A 138 -4.35 -13.31 14.81
N GLN A 139 -3.05 -13.36 14.57
CA GLN A 139 -2.42 -12.65 13.45
C GLN A 139 -2.63 -13.41 12.13
N PRO A 140 -2.85 -12.74 11.02
CA PRO A 140 -2.88 -13.36 9.70
C PRO A 140 -1.48 -13.87 9.31
N LEU A 141 -1.44 -14.79 8.35
CA LEU A 141 -0.19 -15.24 7.75
C LEU A 141 0.28 -14.20 6.72
N PHE A 142 1.54 -13.78 6.81
CA PHE A 142 2.17 -12.86 5.86
C PHE A 142 3.00 -13.64 4.85
N ILE A 143 2.80 -13.35 3.57
CA ILE A 143 3.53 -13.96 2.45
C ILE A 143 4.14 -12.83 1.62
N LEU A 144 5.46 -12.82 1.50
CA LEU A 144 6.19 -11.89 0.63
C LEU A 144 6.75 -12.66 -0.56
N ASP A 145 6.33 -12.32 -1.76
CA ASP A 145 6.76 -12.94 -3.02
C ASP A 145 6.74 -14.48 -2.99
N GLY A 146 5.67 -15.04 -2.40
CA GLY A 146 5.46 -16.48 -2.25
C GLY A 146 6.11 -17.11 -1.01
N SER A 147 6.92 -16.40 -0.23
CA SER A 147 7.59 -16.90 0.97
C SER A 147 6.92 -16.38 2.25
N PRO A 148 6.69 -17.22 3.27
CA PRO A 148 6.12 -16.78 4.53
C PRO A 148 7.13 -15.94 5.33
N ILE A 149 6.68 -14.81 5.86
CA ILE A 149 7.47 -13.91 6.69
C ILE A 149 6.82 -13.71 8.07
N SER A 150 7.60 -13.21 9.04
CA SER A 150 7.09 -12.87 10.36
C SER A 150 6.38 -11.51 10.35
N SER A 151 5.50 -11.27 11.34
CA SER A 151 4.84 -9.98 11.51
C SER A 151 5.83 -8.85 11.85
N SER A 152 6.91 -9.15 12.56
CA SER A 152 7.96 -8.19 12.84
C SER A 152 8.70 -7.78 11.58
N PHE A 153 9.02 -8.71 10.69
CA PHE A 153 9.62 -8.38 9.40
C PHE A 153 8.66 -7.60 8.50
N PHE A 154 7.37 -7.96 8.52
CA PHE A 154 6.35 -7.23 7.79
C PHE A 154 6.30 -5.74 8.16
N SER A 155 6.44 -5.40 9.44
CA SER A 155 6.40 -4.00 9.90
C SER A 155 7.62 -3.17 9.45
N THR A 156 8.72 -3.81 9.06
CA THR A 156 9.94 -3.14 8.58
C THR A 156 9.97 -2.91 7.07
N LEU A 157 8.96 -3.42 6.34
CA LEU A 157 8.89 -3.26 4.89
C LEU A 157 8.69 -1.79 4.50
N ASN A 158 9.39 -1.36 3.45
CA ASN A 158 9.20 -0.04 2.89
C ASN A 158 7.98 -0.03 1.94
N PRO A 159 6.97 0.84 2.17
CA PRO A 159 5.82 0.97 1.28
C PRO A 159 6.19 1.27 -0.18
N SER A 160 7.34 1.92 -0.39
CA SER A 160 7.81 2.30 -1.73
C SER A 160 8.22 1.09 -2.59
N ASP A 161 8.63 -0.02 -1.95
CA ASP A 161 9.08 -1.23 -2.64
C ASP A 161 7.95 -2.22 -2.95
N ILE A 162 6.72 -1.89 -2.51
CA ILE A 162 5.57 -2.77 -2.66
C ILE A 162 4.74 -2.35 -3.87
N ALA A 163 4.49 -3.32 -4.75
CA ALA A 163 3.62 -3.14 -5.90
C ALA A 163 2.15 -3.32 -5.51
N ASN A 164 1.86 -4.31 -4.67
CA ASN A 164 0.50 -4.70 -4.36
C ASN A 164 0.40 -5.51 -3.07
N ILE A 165 -0.71 -5.34 -2.34
CA ILE A 165 -1.07 -6.17 -1.20
C ILE A 165 -2.44 -6.78 -1.45
N THR A 166 -2.50 -8.10 -1.42
CA THR A 166 -3.75 -8.87 -1.55
C THR A 166 -4.10 -9.50 -0.22
N VAL A 167 -5.29 -9.23 0.29
CA VAL A 167 -5.80 -9.80 1.56
C VAL A 167 -6.83 -10.87 1.26
N LEU A 168 -6.50 -12.12 1.58
CA LEU A 168 -7.35 -13.29 1.43
C LEU A 168 -8.09 -13.52 2.75
N LYS A 169 -9.43 -13.39 2.70
CA LYS A 169 -10.25 -13.38 3.91
C LYS A 169 -11.08 -14.64 4.13
N ASP A 170 -11.29 -15.44 3.09
CA ASP A 170 -12.13 -16.63 3.15
C ASP A 170 -11.31 -17.92 3.17
N ALA A 171 -11.93 -18.99 3.65
CA ALA A 171 -11.29 -20.29 3.76
C ALA A 171 -10.93 -20.90 2.39
N ALA A 172 -11.68 -20.60 1.34
CA ALA A 172 -11.42 -21.16 0.01
C ALA A 172 -10.14 -20.57 -0.60
N SER A 173 -9.92 -19.26 -0.47
CA SER A 173 -8.71 -18.61 -0.96
C SER A 173 -7.49 -18.86 -0.08
N THR A 174 -7.68 -19.14 1.21
CA THR A 174 -6.57 -19.42 2.17
C THR A 174 -6.18 -20.90 2.25
N ALA A 175 -7.01 -21.81 1.74
CA ALA A 175 -6.80 -23.27 1.84
C ALA A 175 -5.44 -23.76 1.34
N ILE A 176 -4.88 -23.12 0.32
CA ILE A 176 -3.57 -23.46 -0.24
C ILE A 176 -2.39 -23.23 0.72
N TYR A 177 -2.60 -22.40 1.77
CA TYR A 177 -1.59 -22.10 2.78
C TYR A 177 -1.74 -22.96 4.05
N GLY A 178 -2.73 -23.86 4.06
CA GLY A 178 -2.98 -24.83 5.15
C GLY A 178 -3.47 -24.18 6.43
N SER A 179 -3.30 -24.90 7.57
CA SER A 179 -3.79 -24.48 8.88
C SER A 179 -3.22 -23.16 9.41
N ARG A 180 -2.03 -22.77 8.98
CA ARG A 180 -1.40 -21.50 9.33
C ARG A 180 -2.19 -20.28 8.83
N ALA A 181 -3.04 -20.47 7.82
CA ALA A 181 -3.85 -19.44 7.22
C ALA A 181 -5.26 -19.30 7.83
N ALA A 182 -5.53 -19.96 8.96
CA ALA A 182 -6.84 -19.94 9.62
C ALA A 182 -7.34 -18.52 9.95
N ASN A 183 -6.42 -17.59 10.25
CA ASN A 183 -6.72 -16.18 10.53
C ASN A 183 -6.66 -15.29 9.29
N GLY A 184 -6.64 -15.88 8.08
CA GLY A 184 -6.48 -15.18 6.81
C GLY A 184 -5.02 -15.04 6.38
N VAL A 185 -4.82 -14.54 5.15
CA VAL A 185 -3.50 -14.37 4.55
C VAL A 185 -3.37 -12.97 3.96
N ILE A 186 -2.23 -12.34 4.19
CA ILE A 186 -1.82 -11.08 3.55
C ILE A 186 -0.68 -11.41 2.61
N VAL A 187 -0.95 -11.37 1.32
CA VAL A 187 0.04 -11.61 0.26
C VAL A 187 0.58 -10.26 -0.19
N ILE A 188 1.88 -10.10 -0.09
CA ILE A 188 2.63 -8.91 -0.47
C ILE A 188 3.42 -9.24 -1.73
N THR A 189 3.30 -8.39 -2.73
CA THR A 189 4.09 -8.48 -3.96
C THR A 189 5.01 -7.27 -4.03
N SER A 190 6.31 -7.52 -4.11
CA SER A 190 7.31 -6.47 -4.30
C SER A 190 7.31 -5.94 -5.73
N LYS A 191 7.87 -4.76 -5.92
CA LYS A 191 8.11 -4.21 -7.24
C LYS A 191 9.20 -4.99 -7.95
N GLN A 192 9.04 -5.14 -9.25
CA GLN A 192 10.01 -5.79 -10.12
C GLN A 192 10.26 -4.89 -11.33
N GLY A 193 11.48 -4.88 -11.82
CA GLY A 193 11.81 -4.26 -13.10
C GLY A 193 11.07 -4.96 -14.25
N LYS A 194 10.86 -4.25 -15.34
CA LYS A 194 10.22 -4.80 -16.54
C LYS A 194 11.28 -5.03 -17.60
N TYR A 195 11.11 -6.12 -18.38
CA TYR A 195 11.97 -6.39 -19.52
C TYR A 195 11.79 -5.33 -20.61
N ASN A 196 12.85 -5.01 -21.34
CA ASN A 196 12.90 -4.02 -22.40
C ASN A 196 12.44 -2.60 -21.97
N GLU A 197 12.61 -2.26 -20.70
CA GLU A 197 12.33 -0.93 -20.17
C GLU A 197 13.62 -0.14 -19.97
N SER A 198 13.63 1.12 -20.40
CA SER A 198 14.76 2.02 -20.14
C SER A 198 14.95 2.24 -18.64
N VAL A 199 16.19 2.53 -18.26
CA VAL A 199 16.53 2.82 -16.86
C VAL A 199 15.68 3.99 -16.35
N GLN A 200 14.96 3.76 -15.27
CA GLN A 200 14.18 4.78 -14.55
C GLN A 200 14.72 4.92 -13.15
N MET A 201 15.07 6.14 -12.78
CA MET A 201 15.46 6.49 -11.42
C MET A 201 14.37 7.35 -10.79
N THR A 202 13.91 6.95 -9.63
CA THR A 202 12.92 7.70 -8.85
C THR A 202 13.52 8.03 -7.49
N VAL A 203 13.54 9.33 -7.13
CA VAL A 203 13.94 9.79 -5.80
C VAL A 203 12.73 10.43 -5.14
N LYS A 204 12.38 9.95 -3.95
CA LYS A 204 11.33 10.50 -3.09
C LYS A 204 11.95 10.99 -1.81
N ALA A 205 11.67 12.23 -1.43
CA ALA A 205 12.04 12.79 -0.14
C ALA A 205 10.78 13.26 0.57
N GLN A 206 10.58 12.82 1.80
CA GLN A 206 9.45 13.19 2.64
C GLN A 206 9.97 13.76 3.96
N TYR A 207 9.33 14.83 4.41
CA TYR A 207 9.57 15.42 5.72
C TYR A 207 8.24 15.60 6.42
N GLY A 208 8.14 15.12 7.65
CA GLY A 208 6.95 15.19 8.46
C GLY A 208 7.26 15.67 9.86
N ILE A 209 6.30 16.30 10.51
CA ILE A 209 6.37 16.68 11.93
C ILE A 209 5.16 16.03 12.60
N SER A 210 5.43 15.15 13.55
CA SER A 210 4.40 14.55 14.39
C SER A 210 4.29 15.32 15.69
N THR A 211 3.09 15.69 16.05
CA THR A 211 2.79 16.33 17.34
C THR A 211 1.90 15.42 18.16
N PRO A 212 2.09 15.30 19.47
CA PRO A 212 1.21 14.52 20.32
C PRO A 212 -0.21 15.10 20.28
N THR A 213 -1.19 14.25 20.08
CA THR A 213 -2.58 14.66 20.20
C THR A 213 -2.86 15.03 21.66
N ALA A 214 -3.43 16.21 21.92
CA ALA A 214 -3.82 16.60 23.25
C ALA A 214 -4.83 15.59 23.80
N ASP A 215 -4.43 14.77 24.73
CA ASP A 215 -5.34 14.01 25.54
C ASP A 215 -5.88 14.93 26.63
N GLY A 216 -7.13 14.87 26.95
CA GLY A 216 -7.76 15.72 27.95
C GLY A 216 -7.30 15.46 29.39
N THR A 217 -6.25 14.64 29.62
CA THR A 217 -5.76 14.34 30.95
C THR A 217 -4.69 15.34 31.38
N THR A 218 -5.01 16.16 32.35
CA THR A 218 -4.05 17.01 33.07
C THR A 218 -3.53 16.28 34.30
N MET A 219 -2.20 16.26 34.46
CA MET A 219 -1.60 15.73 35.68
C MET A 219 -1.81 16.69 36.86
N MET A 220 -2.00 16.13 38.06
CA MET A 220 -2.06 16.94 39.27
C MET A 220 -0.70 17.55 39.52
N ASN A 221 -0.66 18.82 39.91
CA ASN A 221 0.52 19.45 40.46
C ASN A 221 0.77 18.93 41.89
N SER A 222 1.96 19.22 42.45
CA SER A 222 2.36 18.71 43.75
C SER A 222 1.39 19.12 44.88
N GLU A 223 0.86 20.33 44.86
CA GLU A 223 -0.10 20.80 45.85
C GLU A 223 -1.45 20.07 45.74
N GLN A 224 -1.93 19.90 44.51
CA GLN A 224 -3.17 19.16 44.26
C GLN A 224 -3.03 17.69 44.67
N TYR A 225 -1.85 17.10 44.44
CA TYR A 225 -1.56 15.73 44.85
C TYR A 225 -1.55 15.58 46.38
N ILE A 226 -0.96 16.54 47.08
CA ILE A 226 -0.94 16.55 48.56
C ILE A 226 -2.37 16.63 49.10
N LYS A 227 -3.19 17.58 48.57
CA LYS A 227 -4.59 17.72 48.96
C LYS A 227 -5.40 16.45 48.68
N PHE A 228 -5.19 15.83 47.52
CA PHE A 228 -5.85 14.56 47.18
C PHE A 228 -5.48 13.45 48.15
N ARG A 229 -4.19 13.32 48.49
CA ARG A 229 -3.70 12.32 49.47
C ARG A 229 -4.29 12.53 50.87
N ASP A 230 -4.41 13.78 51.30
CA ASP A 230 -5.07 14.13 52.56
C ASP A 230 -6.57 13.73 52.54
N MET A 231 -7.24 14.00 51.44
CA MET A 231 -8.69 13.71 51.26
C MET A 231 -9.00 12.20 51.34
N ILE A 232 -8.11 11.36 50.82
CA ILE A 232 -8.26 9.90 50.86
C ILE A 232 -7.73 9.24 52.18
N GLY A 233 -7.34 10.05 53.17
CA GLY A 233 -6.83 9.58 54.45
C GLY A 233 -5.42 8.95 54.39
N GLN A 234 -4.67 9.24 53.34
CA GLN A 234 -3.27 8.78 53.20
C GLN A 234 -2.31 9.95 53.06
N PRO A 235 -2.10 10.75 54.09
CA PRO A 235 -1.30 11.95 54.00
C PRO A 235 0.14 11.66 53.61
N VAL A 236 0.75 12.56 52.84
CA VAL A 236 2.18 12.51 52.56
C VAL A 236 3.01 12.93 53.77
N SER A 237 4.25 12.45 53.88
CA SER A 237 5.11 12.78 55.00
C SER A 237 5.38 14.29 55.06
N ASP A 238 5.54 14.81 56.27
CA ASP A 238 5.84 16.24 56.52
C ASP A 238 7.08 16.71 55.79
N LYS A 239 8.08 15.82 55.62
CA LYS A 239 9.30 16.10 54.89
C LYS A 239 8.99 16.48 53.42
N ILE A 240 8.13 15.73 52.75
CA ILE A 240 7.72 16.00 51.35
C ILE A 240 6.88 17.29 51.29
N ARG A 241 5.95 17.46 52.22
CA ARG A 241 5.13 18.67 52.34
C ARG A 241 5.98 19.93 52.49
N ASN A 242 6.98 19.90 53.38
CA ASN A 242 7.91 20.98 53.59
C ASN A 242 8.78 21.26 52.36
N LEU A 243 9.23 20.24 51.65
CA LEU A 243 10.00 20.42 50.42
C LEU A 243 9.17 21.11 49.33
N VAL A 244 7.93 20.65 49.10
CA VAL A 244 7.03 21.26 48.13
C VAL A 244 6.71 22.70 48.51
N SER A 245 6.39 22.98 49.78
CA SER A 245 6.08 24.34 50.26
C SER A 245 7.28 25.29 50.19
N LYS A 246 8.48 24.81 50.57
CA LYS A 246 9.68 25.64 50.63
C LYS A 246 10.29 25.93 49.25
N TYR A 247 10.30 24.96 48.35
CA TYR A 247 11.00 25.02 47.06
C TYR A 247 10.06 25.09 45.86
N GLY A 248 8.72 25.03 46.02
CA GLY A 248 7.77 25.06 44.95
C GLY A 248 7.94 23.90 43.95
N ILE A 249 8.44 22.75 44.40
CA ILE A 249 8.75 21.62 43.52
C ILE A 249 7.45 21.04 42.95
N SER A 250 7.27 21.23 41.69
CA SER A 250 6.15 20.62 40.92
C SER A 250 6.64 20.37 39.51
N THR A 251 7.03 19.14 39.22
CA THR A 251 7.50 18.76 37.89
C THR A 251 6.32 18.17 37.11
N ASN A 252 6.04 18.75 35.97
CA ASN A 252 5.14 18.12 34.99
C ASN A 252 5.94 17.07 34.17
N TRP A 253 5.92 15.85 34.64
CA TRP A 253 6.65 14.75 33.99
C TRP A 253 6.26 14.53 32.55
N ARG A 254 5.07 14.90 32.17
CA ARG A 254 4.62 14.81 30.78
C ARG A 254 5.40 15.78 29.89
N ASP A 255 5.51 17.04 30.30
CA ASP A 255 6.22 18.06 29.53
C ASP A 255 7.73 17.79 29.49
N GLU A 256 8.26 17.15 30.54
CA GLU A 256 9.69 16.76 30.60
C GLU A 256 10.02 15.54 29.76
N LEU A 257 9.09 14.56 29.64
CA LEU A 257 9.33 13.29 28.95
C LEU A 257 8.83 13.28 27.51
N LEU A 258 7.81 14.07 27.18
CA LEU A 258 7.24 14.12 25.85
C LEU A 258 7.77 15.33 25.07
N SER A 259 8.37 15.06 23.93
CA SER A 259 8.70 16.13 22.99
C SER A 259 7.44 16.72 22.39
N SER A 260 7.38 18.05 22.30
CA SER A 260 6.25 18.76 21.67
C SER A 260 6.14 18.49 20.17
N SER A 261 7.21 18.04 19.55
CA SER A 261 7.26 17.65 18.13
C SER A 261 8.34 16.62 17.88
N ALA A 262 8.05 15.68 17.00
CA ALA A 262 9.02 14.69 16.52
C ALA A 262 9.15 14.82 14.99
N PRO A 263 10.26 15.37 14.48
CA PRO A 263 10.52 15.42 13.06
C PRO A 263 10.84 14.03 12.53
N THR A 264 10.29 13.69 11.37
CA THR A 264 10.59 12.47 10.61
C THR A 264 11.04 12.86 9.21
N SER A 265 12.08 12.22 8.71
CA SER A 265 12.55 12.38 7.34
C SER A 265 12.73 11.00 6.71
N ASP A 266 12.25 10.85 5.50
CA ASP A 266 12.40 9.63 4.71
C ASP A 266 12.90 10.01 3.31
N ILE A 267 13.98 9.34 2.88
CA ILE A 267 14.57 9.52 1.55
C ILE A 267 14.70 8.14 0.91
N ASN A 268 13.97 7.95 -0.16
CA ASN A 268 13.97 6.72 -0.96
C ASN A 268 14.51 7.00 -2.35
N ALA A 269 15.48 6.21 -2.79
CA ALA A 269 15.97 6.22 -4.16
C ALA A 269 15.79 4.82 -4.76
N THR A 270 15.06 4.72 -5.86
CA THR A 270 14.83 3.46 -6.57
C THR A 270 15.37 3.55 -7.98
N LEU A 271 15.96 2.47 -8.46
CA LEU A 271 16.47 2.31 -9.80
C LEU A 271 15.87 1.05 -10.41
N GLN A 272 15.11 1.20 -11.49
CA GLN A 272 14.49 0.08 -12.17
C GLN A 272 14.75 0.13 -13.67
N GLY A 273 14.74 -1.04 -14.29
CA GLY A 273 14.90 -1.18 -15.73
C GLY A 273 15.09 -2.62 -16.15
N GLY A 274 15.33 -2.84 -17.44
CA GLY A 274 15.64 -4.17 -17.93
C GLY A 274 15.97 -4.23 -19.39
N GLY A 275 16.83 -5.18 -19.73
CA GLY A 275 17.15 -5.58 -21.09
C GLY A 275 16.23 -6.69 -21.59
N GLN A 276 16.67 -7.39 -22.64
CA GLN A 276 15.94 -8.52 -23.22
C GLN A 276 15.91 -9.75 -22.32
N THR A 277 16.96 -9.97 -21.53
CA THR A 277 17.16 -11.20 -20.75
C THR A 277 17.16 -10.98 -19.24
N MET A 278 17.29 -9.75 -18.79
CA MET A 278 17.42 -9.41 -17.38
C MET A 278 16.62 -8.14 -17.05
N ASN A 279 15.95 -8.15 -15.92
CA ASN A 279 15.33 -6.98 -15.32
C ASN A 279 15.87 -6.78 -13.90
N TYR A 280 15.77 -5.56 -13.38
CA TYR A 280 16.23 -5.19 -12.05
C TYR A 280 15.35 -4.09 -11.44
N TYR A 281 15.29 -4.15 -10.11
CA TYR A 281 14.67 -3.14 -9.26
C TYR A 281 15.59 -2.88 -8.07
#